data_64c1a0b0a72e1502ccc25726c8c1fb50
#
_entry.id   64c1a0b0a72e1502ccc25726c8c1fb50
#
_cell.length_a   1.000
_cell.length_b   1.000
_cell.length_c   1.000
_cell.angle_alpha   90.00
_cell.angle_beta   90.00
_cell.angle_gamma   90.00
#
_symmetry.space_group_name_H-M   'P 1'
#
loop_
_entity.id
_entity.type
_entity.pdbx_description
1 polymer ?
#
loop_
_entity_poly.entity_id
_entity_poly.type
_entity_poly.pdbx_seq_one_letter_code
_entity_poly.pdbx_strand_id
1 'polypeptide(L)'
;FLFAMCSATDSFDIALAADGEDFIEAMYDGDPSDPSAEGKFDFEKTFAFENFKIRKDPMEYEFSDIDNTNARRGGSLNESNDYFNLFKFSAKWDPIPTMLTQNHTNLIKGFYGQTTSFKKRVIKPDIVIMGETKAGDEAKYIHGVLGNGFFTFYGGHDPEDYQHRVGEEATDLNLYPNSSGYRLILNNVLFPAAKKKKRKTQ
;
A
#
# COMPACT_ATOMS: atom_id res chain seq x y z
N PHE A 1 13.93 7.48 1.67
CA PHE A 1 12.47 7.35 1.72
C PHE A 1 11.98 6.62 0.49
N LEU A 2 11.17 5.59 0.67
CA LEU A 2 10.44 4.89 -0.37
C LEU A 2 8.95 5.20 -0.24
N PHE A 3 8.31 5.62 -1.35
CA PHE A 3 6.87 5.76 -1.46
C PHE A 3 6.37 4.90 -2.61
N ALA A 4 5.56 3.91 -2.31
CA ALA A 4 5.01 3.00 -3.31
C ALA A 4 3.48 2.97 -3.26
N MET A 5 2.88 2.76 -4.42
CA MET A 5 1.43 2.70 -4.60
C MET A 5 1.06 1.51 -5.47
N CYS A 6 -0.16 1.02 -5.32
CA CYS A 6 -0.72 -0.06 -6.14
C CYS A 6 0.18 -1.30 -6.13
N SER A 7 0.34 -1.97 -7.26
CA SER A 7 1.16 -3.19 -7.40
C SER A 7 2.64 -3.01 -7.06
N ALA A 8 3.16 -1.79 -7.01
CA ALA A 8 4.53 -1.58 -6.56
C ALA A 8 4.74 -1.94 -5.08
N THR A 9 3.69 -1.97 -4.27
CA THR A 9 3.79 -2.24 -2.83
C THR A 9 4.09 -3.69 -2.52
N ASP A 10 3.30 -4.62 -3.06
CA ASP A 10 3.49 -6.06 -2.86
C ASP A 10 4.61 -6.62 -3.74
N SER A 11 4.80 -6.10 -4.96
CA SER A 11 5.89 -6.53 -5.85
C SER A 11 7.27 -6.34 -5.23
N PHE A 12 7.50 -5.27 -4.46
CA PHE A 12 8.77 -5.10 -3.74
C PHE A 12 9.00 -6.24 -2.74
N ASP A 13 8.02 -6.51 -1.91
CA ASP A 13 8.16 -7.52 -0.87
C ASP A 13 8.20 -8.94 -1.44
N ILE A 14 7.46 -9.22 -2.51
CA ILE A 14 7.56 -10.49 -3.24
C ILE A 14 8.97 -10.69 -3.77
N ALA A 15 9.52 -9.69 -4.46
CA ALA A 15 10.86 -9.77 -5.02
C ALA A 15 11.95 -9.93 -3.95
N LEU A 16 11.80 -9.27 -2.81
CA LEU A 16 12.75 -9.38 -1.69
C LEU A 16 12.66 -10.73 -0.98
N ALA A 17 11.44 -11.24 -0.75
CA ALA A 17 11.23 -12.53 -0.13
C ALA A 17 11.75 -13.69 -0.99
N ALA A 18 11.59 -13.58 -2.30
CA ALA A 18 11.94 -14.59 -3.29
C ALA A 18 13.36 -14.43 -3.86
N ASP A 19 14.19 -13.58 -3.28
CA ASP A 19 15.55 -13.32 -3.75
C ASP A 19 16.38 -14.60 -3.87
N GLY A 20 16.73 -14.97 -5.11
CA GLY A 20 17.45 -16.20 -5.46
C GLY A 20 16.58 -17.46 -5.63
N GLU A 21 15.27 -17.35 -5.55
CA GLU A 21 14.34 -18.47 -5.73
C GLU A 21 13.56 -18.34 -7.03
N ASP A 22 13.47 -19.42 -7.76
CA ASP A 22 12.69 -19.51 -8.99
C ASP A 22 11.24 -19.88 -8.69
N PHE A 23 10.36 -18.91 -8.61
CA PHE A 23 8.92 -19.11 -8.39
C PHE A 23 8.06 -18.75 -9.62
N ILE A 24 8.70 -18.31 -10.70
CA ILE A 24 8.02 -17.85 -11.92
C ILE A 24 7.58 -19.07 -12.76
N GLU A 25 6.33 -19.08 -13.20
CA GLU A 25 5.82 -20.15 -14.04
C GLU A 25 6.35 -20.08 -15.47
N ALA A 26 6.67 -21.24 -16.07
CA ALA A 26 7.26 -21.40 -17.41
C ALA A 26 6.57 -20.64 -18.54
N MET A 27 5.32 -20.27 -18.38
CA MET A 27 4.59 -19.46 -19.35
C MET A 27 5.11 -18.02 -19.46
N TYR A 28 5.86 -17.54 -18.45
CA TYR A 28 6.37 -16.17 -18.40
C TYR A 28 7.83 -16.08 -18.83
N ASP A 29 8.67 -17.05 -18.48
CA ASP A 29 10.11 -17.02 -18.71
C ASP A 29 10.67 -18.20 -19.50
N GLY A 30 9.88 -19.26 -19.67
CA GLY A 30 10.20 -20.41 -20.54
C GLY A 30 10.79 -21.60 -19.82
N ASP A 31 11.08 -21.54 -18.50
CA ASP A 31 11.49 -22.69 -17.71
C ASP A 31 10.58 -22.95 -16.50
N PRO A 32 10.52 -24.21 -16.02
CA PRO A 32 9.62 -24.57 -14.92
C PRO A 32 10.05 -23.98 -13.58
N SER A 33 9.12 -23.39 -12.84
CA SER A 33 9.37 -22.91 -11.48
C SER A 33 9.77 -24.05 -10.52
N ASP A 34 10.58 -23.74 -9.50
CA ASP A 34 10.83 -24.66 -8.39
C ASP A 34 9.56 -24.79 -7.53
N PRO A 35 8.93 -25.96 -7.44
CA PRO A 35 7.75 -26.17 -6.60
C PRO A 35 7.98 -25.90 -5.12
N SER A 36 9.24 -25.89 -4.67
CA SER A 36 9.60 -25.62 -3.28
C SER A 36 9.94 -24.14 -3.00
N ALA A 37 9.96 -23.26 -4.02
CA ALA A 37 10.41 -21.89 -3.91
C ALA A 37 9.70 -21.09 -2.81
N GLU A 38 8.36 -21.18 -2.73
CA GLU A 38 7.59 -20.48 -1.68
C GLU A 38 8.01 -20.88 -0.25
N GLY A 39 8.42 -22.13 -0.05
CA GLY A 39 8.88 -22.63 1.24
C GLY A 39 10.24 -22.07 1.68
N LYS A 40 10.94 -21.40 0.76
CA LYS A 40 12.28 -20.82 0.97
C LYS A 40 12.25 -19.29 1.07
N PHE A 41 11.08 -18.66 0.94
CA PHE A 41 10.95 -17.22 1.02
C PHE A 41 11.48 -16.66 2.34
N ASP A 42 12.33 -15.65 2.24
CA ASP A 42 12.93 -14.97 3.38
C ASP A 42 12.15 -13.68 3.71
N PHE A 43 11.20 -13.80 4.61
CA PHE A 43 10.39 -12.66 5.04
C PHE A 43 11.15 -11.65 5.91
N GLU A 44 12.37 -11.95 6.38
CA GLU A 44 13.18 -10.95 7.08
C GLU A 44 13.66 -9.84 6.13
N LYS A 45 13.79 -10.15 4.84
CA LYS A 45 14.19 -9.20 3.80
C LYS A 45 13.08 -8.23 3.40
N THR A 46 11.82 -8.56 3.63
CA THR A 46 10.67 -7.75 3.19
C THR A 46 10.50 -6.48 4.00
N PHE A 47 9.87 -5.47 3.39
CA PHE A 47 9.57 -4.20 4.04
C PHE A 47 8.38 -4.31 5.01
N ALA A 48 7.23 -4.74 4.51
CA ALA A 48 5.97 -4.60 5.21
C ALA A 48 5.23 -5.91 5.46
N PHE A 49 5.46 -6.94 4.63
CA PHE A 49 4.63 -8.12 4.62
C PHE A 49 5.39 -9.39 4.94
N GLU A 50 4.72 -10.33 5.60
CA GLU A 50 5.24 -11.64 5.93
C GLU A 50 4.17 -12.73 5.79
N ASN A 51 4.59 -13.99 5.64
CA ASN A 51 3.70 -15.15 5.60
C ASN A 51 2.61 -15.08 4.51
N PHE A 52 2.86 -14.33 3.45
CA PHE A 52 1.99 -14.29 2.28
C PHE A 52 2.27 -15.46 1.34
N LYS A 53 1.32 -15.72 0.42
CA LYS A 53 1.40 -16.75 -0.61
C LYS A 53 1.29 -16.13 -1.99
N ILE A 54 2.05 -16.66 -2.93
CA ILE A 54 2.00 -16.24 -4.33
C ILE A 54 0.75 -16.77 -5.02
N ARG A 55 0.24 -16.00 -5.98
CA ARG A 55 -0.81 -16.39 -6.91
C ARG A 55 -0.17 -16.75 -8.24
N LYS A 56 -0.21 -18.03 -8.59
CA LYS A 56 0.39 -18.56 -9.80
C LYS A 56 -0.58 -18.69 -10.97
N ASP A 57 -1.89 -18.58 -10.72
CA ASP A 57 -2.90 -18.64 -11.77
C ASP A 57 -2.86 -17.35 -12.61
N PRO A 58 -2.52 -17.42 -13.92
CA PRO A 58 -2.45 -16.24 -14.77
C PRO A 58 -3.81 -15.57 -15.02
N MET A 59 -4.90 -16.24 -14.68
CA MET A 59 -6.24 -15.68 -14.75
C MET A 59 -6.61 -14.89 -13.50
N GLU A 60 -5.84 -15.00 -12.42
CA GLU A 60 -5.94 -14.15 -11.26
C GLU A 60 -5.12 -12.88 -11.48
N TYR A 61 -5.73 -11.73 -11.22
CA TYR A 61 -5.09 -10.44 -11.44
C TYR A 61 -4.09 -10.06 -10.34
N GLU A 62 -4.27 -10.60 -9.15
CA GLU A 62 -3.40 -10.38 -7.99
C GLU A 62 -2.18 -11.30 -8.02
N PHE A 63 -1.02 -10.76 -7.64
CA PHE A 63 0.22 -11.53 -7.58
C PHE A 63 0.35 -12.41 -6.33
N SER A 64 -0.34 -12.02 -5.27
CA SER A 64 -0.25 -12.68 -3.97
C SER A 64 -1.55 -12.58 -3.18
N ASP A 65 -1.58 -13.18 -2.02
CA ASP A 65 -2.68 -13.03 -1.07
C ASP A 65 -2.48 -11.86 -0.07
N ILE A 66 -1.52 -11.00 -0.30
CA ILE A 66 -1.38 -9.72 0.41
C ILE A 66 -2.60 -8.86 0.13
N ASP A 67 -2.96 -8.76 -1.14
CA ASP A 67 -4.04 -7.90 -1.62
C ASP A 67 -5.42 -8.54 -1.50
N ASN A 68 -6.41 -7.69 -1.50
CA ASN A 68 -7.82 -8.05 -1.55
C ASN A 68 -8.58 -7.17 -2.53
N THR A 69 -8.41 -7.42 -3.81
CA THR A 69 -9.01 -6.65 -4.89
C THR A 69 -10.53 -6.77 -4.93
N ASN A 70 -11.14 -5.88 -5.71
CA ASN A 70 -12.57 -5.90 -5.99
C ASN A 70 -13.03 -7.22 -6.66
N ALA A 71 -12.20 -7.82 -7.49
CA ALA A 71 -12.51 -9.10 -8.12
C ALA A 71 -12.77 -10.21 -7.07
N ARG A 72 -11.95 -10.27 -6.03
CA ARG A 72 -12.11 -11.21 -4.91
C ARG A 72 -13.30 -10.90 -4.02
N ARG A 73 -13.67 -9.63 -3.94
CA ARG A 73 -14.84 -9.19 -3.18
C ARG A 73 -16.16 -9.39 -3.94
N GLY A 74 -16.10 -10.07 -5.07
CA GLY A 74 -17.30 -10.30 -5.91
C GLY A 74 -17.88 -9.04 -6.50
N GLY A 75 -17.04 -8.04 -6.79
CA GLY A 75 -17.47 -6.78 -7.40
C GLY A 75 -18.32 -5.88 -6.48
N SER A 76 -18.30 -6.13 -5.17
CA SER A 76 -19.09 -5.35 -4.20
C SER A 76 -18.53 -3.94 -3.96
N LEU A 77 -17.27 -3.72 -4.28
CA LEU A 77 -16.58 -2.44 -4.09
C LEU A 77 -16.67 -1.59 -5.36
N ASN A 78 -17.01 -0.33 -5.19
CA ASN A 78 -17.06 0.67 -6.27
C ASN A 78 -16.76 2.06 -5.71
N GLU A 79 -16.62 3.03 -6.61
CA GLU A 79 -16.29 4.42 -6.25
C GLU A 79 -17.20 5.02 -5.17
N SER A 80 -18.46 4.64 -5.12
CA SER A 80 -19.41 5.21 -4.18
C SER A 80 -19.32 4.62 -2.77
N ASN A 81 -18.75 3.44 -2.61
CA ASN A 81 -18.69 2.74 -1.33
C ASN A 81 -17.28 2.39 -0.85
N ASP A 82 -16.24 2.59 -1.67
CA ASP A 82 -14.85 2.38 -1.26
C ASP A 82 -14.33 3.63 -0.56
N TYR A 83 -14.29 3.57 0.74
CA TYR A 83 -13.73 4.59 1.63
C TYR A 83 -12.87 3.94 2.70
N PHE A 84 -11.84 4.65 3.12
CA PHE A 84 -11.04 4.24 4.27
C PHE A 84 -10.89 5.38 5.28
N ASN A 85 -10.67 5.00 6.53
CA ASN A 85 -10.50 5.93 7.63
C ASN A 85 -9.03 6.09 7.98
N LEU A 86 -8.59 7.32 8.14
CA LEU A 86 -7.30 7.62 8.76
C LEU A 86 -7.41 7.52 10.27
N PHE A 87 -6.43 6.91 10.91
CA PHE A 87 -6.30 6.93 12.35
C PHE A 87 -6.05 8.37 12.83
N LYS A 88 -6.64 8.70 13.98
CA LYS A 88 -6.38 9.99 14.65
C LYS A 88 -5.11 9.87 15.48
N PHE A 89 -4.07 10.51 15.03
CA PHE A 89 -2.85 10.67 15.80
C PHE A 89 -2.80 12.07 16.44
N SER A 90 -2.13 12.18 17.55
CA SER A 90 -1.89 13.45 18.22
C SER A 90 -0.53 14.00 17.83
N ALA A 91 -0.42 15.25 17.45
CA ALA A 91 0.85 15.91 17.15
C ALA A 91 1.90 15.82 18.30
N LYS A 92 1.48 15.45 19.49
CA LYS A 92 2.34 15.22 20.65
C LYS A 92 2.89 13.78 20.69
N TRP A 93 2.11 12.81 20.19
CA TRP A 93 2.38 11.39 20.37
C TRP A 93 2.48 10.62 19.06
N ASP A 94 2.30 11.30 17.91
CA ASP A 94 2.33 10.65 16.63
C ASP A 94 3.69 9.97 16.38
N PRO A 95 3.71 8.70 16.01
CA PRO A 95 4.92 8.05 15.52
C PRO A 95 5.44 8.73 14.24
N ILE A 96 4.50 9.38 13.48
CA ILE A 96 4.77 10.03 12.19
C ILE A 96 4.07 11.39 12.17
N PRO A 97 4.64 12.43 12.79
CA PRO A 97 3.90 13.63 13.22
C PRO A 97 3.40 14.56 12.13
N THR A 98 3.70 14.33 10.86
CA THR A 98 3.33 15.28 9.79
C THR A 98 2.39 14.71 8.72
N MET A 99 2.25 13.40 8.62
CA MET A 99 1.51 12.79 7.51
C MET A 99 0.00 12.90 7.66
N LEU A 100 -0.53 12.65 8.87
CA LEU A 100 -1.97 12.66 9.13
C LEU A 100 -2.49 13.99 9.62
N THR A 101 -1.72 14.72 10.41
CA THR A 101 -2.15 15.99 11.01
C THR A 101 -2.36 17.12 9.99
N GLN A 102 -1.85 16.98 8.78
CA GLN A 102 -2.04 17.96 7.71
C GLN A 102 -3.26 17.66 6.83
N ASN A 103 -3.95 16.58 7.04
CA ASN A 103 -5.14 16.25 6.27
C ASN A 103 -6.39 16.90 6.88
N HIS A 104 -7.25 17.47 6.04
CA HIS A 104 -8.43 18.20 6.47
C HIS A 104 -9.64 17.29 6.77
N THR A 105 -9.55 16.01 6.44
CA THR A 105 -10.56 14.99 6.75
C THR A 105 -9.89 13.67 7.10
N ASN A 106 -10.57 12.86 7.90
CA ASN A 106 -10.14 11.51 8.25
C ASN A 106 -10.85 10.42 7.43
N LEU A 107 -11.83 10.78 6.62
CA LEU A 107 -12.49 9.86 5.68
C LEU A 107 -11.98 10.15 4.28
N ILE A 108 -11.35 9.16 3.67
CA ILE A 108 -10.71 9.26 2.36
C ILE A 108 -11.44 8.33 1.40
N LYS A 109 -11.71 8.85 0.19
CA LYS A 109 -12.19 8.04 -0.92
C LYS A 109 -11.15 6.97 -1.26
N GLY A 110 -11.58 5.76 -1.53
CA GLY A 110 -10.68 4.65 -1.83
C GLY A 110 -9.92 4.88 -3.13
N PHE A 111 -8.70 4.37 -3.14
CA PHE A 111 -7.89 4.32 -4.34
C PHE A 111 -8.05 2.91 -4.91
N TYR A 112 -8.39 2.81 -6.16
CA TYR A 112 -8.42 1.52 -6.84
C TYR A 112 -7.08 1.24 -7.51
N GLY A 113 -6.83 -0.01 -7.85
CA GLY A 113 -5.63 -0.44 -8.54
C GLY A 113 -5.49 -1.95 -8.51
N GLN A 114 -4.42 -2.48 -9.06
CA GLN A 114 -4.15 -3.92 -9.04
C GLN A 114 -4.00 -4.41 -7.59
N THR A 115 -3.24 -3.69 -6.75
CA THR A 115 -3.19 -3.89 -5.31
C THR A 115 -4.00 -2.79 -4.64
N THR A 116 -5.22 -3.12 -4.22
CA THR A 116 -6.20 -2.15 -3.73
C THR A 116 -6.09 -1.93 -2.22
N SER A 117 -5.76 -2.97 -1.46
CA SER A 117 -5.62 -2.97 0.00
C SER A 117 -4.75 -4.11 0.47
N PHE A 118 -4.38 -4.09 1.75
CA PHE A 118 -3.51 -5.08 2.36
C PHE A 118 -4.24 -5.83 3.46
N LYS A 119 -4.22 -7.15 3.43
CA LYS A 119 -4.76 -7.96 4.53
C LYS A 119 -3.91 -7.80 5.78
N LYS A 120 -4.51 -7.38 6.88
CA LYS A 120 -3.78 -7.12 8.13
C LYS A 120 -3.00 -8.32 8.67
N ARG A 121 -3.46 -9.55 8.38
CA ARG A 121 -2.80 -10.79 8.84
C ARG A 121 -1.39 -11.00 8.30
N VAL A 122 -1.05 -10.39 7.17
CA VAL A 122 0.27 -10.49 6.53
C VAL A 122 1.13 -9.25 6.74
N ILE A 123 0.63 -8.22 7.41
CA ILE A 123 1.41 -7.04 7.77
C ILE A 123 2.26 -7.37 8.98
N LYS A 124 3.57 -7.08 8.91
CA LYS A 124 4.50 -7.27 10.03
C LYS A 124 4.08 -6.46 11.26
N PRO A 125 4.33 -6.96 12.49
CA PRO A 125 3.85 -6.33 13.73
C PRO A 125 4.40 -4.92 14.01
N ASP A 126 5.56 -4.59 13.46
CA ASP A 126 6.23 -3.29 13.63
C ASP A 126 5.77 -2.22 12.63
N ILE A 127 4.90 -2.58 11.69
CA ILE A 127 4.37 -1.67 10.69
C ILE A 127 3.20 -0.88 11.25
N VAL A 128 3.25 0.42 11.07
CA VAL A 128 2.18 1.34 11.51
C VAL A 128 1.08 1.39 10.46
N ILE A 129 -0.10 0.92 10.81
CA ILE A 129 -1.30 1.11 9.99
C ILE A 129 -1.80 2.53 10.21
N MET A 130 -1.85 3.33 9.16
CA MET A 130 -2.24 4.72 9.18
C MET A 130 -3.64 4.96 8.62
N GLY A 131 -4.14 4.03 7.82
CA GLY A 131 -5.50 4.06 7.29
C GLY A 131 -6.02 2.66 7.00
N GLU A 132 -7.29 2.43 7.31
CA GLU A 132 -7.94 1.13 7.18
C GLU A 132 -9.33 1.23 6.59
N THR A 133 -9.82 0.14 5.99
CA THR A 133 -11.19 0.05 5.48
C THR A 133 -12.19 0.13 6.63
N LYS A 134 -13.42 0.52 6.32
CA LYS A 134 -14.50 0.64 7.33
C LYS A 134 -14.76 -0.68 8.08
N ALA A 135 -14.58 -1.81 7.41
CA ALA A 135 -14.73 -3.13 8.03
C ALA A 135 -13.59 -3.45 9.03
N GLY A 136 -12.47 -2.75 8.92
CA GLY A 136 -11.36 -2.87 9.86
C GLY A 136 -10.46 -4.10 9.67
N ASP A 137 -10.66 -4.91 8.64
CA ASP A 137 -9.90 -6.12 8.33
C ASP A 137 -8.75 -5.91 7.35
N GLU A 138 -8.74 -4.75 6.68
CA GLU A 138 -7.75 -4.40 5.68
C GLU A 138 -7.16 -3.02 5.91
N ALA A 139 -5.87 -2.90 5.61
CA ALA A 139 -5.17 -1.62 5.60
C ALA A 139 -5.08 -1.08 4.16
N LYS A 140 -5.20 0.24 4.02
CA LYS A 140 -5.03 0.96 2.75
C LYS A 140 -3.78 1.83 2.74
N TYR A 141 -3.28 2.17 3.92
CA TYR A 141 -2.17 3.08 4.10
C TYR A 141 -1.33 2.62 5.29
N ILE A 142 -0.08 2.28 5.03
CA ILE A 142 0.85 1.76 6.04
C ILE A 142 2.20 2.45 5.94
N HIS A 143 2.91 2.48 7.06
CA HIS A 143 4.23 3.10 7.17
C HIS A 143 5.16 2.22 8.00
N GLY A 144 6.42 2.14 7.58
CA GLY A 144 7.45 1.42 8.29
C GLY A 144 8.79 2.12 8.28
N VAL A 145 9.69 1.64 9.12
CA VAL A 145 11.08 2.09 9.22
C VAL A 145 11.99 0.90 8.94
N LEU A 146 12.99 1.07 8.09
CA LEU A 146 14.00 0.06 7.81
C LEU A 146 15.39 0.69 7.91
N GLY A 147 16.17 0.27 8.89
CA GLY A 147 17.47 0.88 9.19
C GLY A 147 17.34 2.38 9.45
N ASN A 148 18.04 3.18 8.67
CA ASN A 148 17.98 4.65 8.73
C ASN A 148 16.92 5.27 7.79
N GLY A 149 16.22 4.43 7.02
CA GLY A 149 15.21 4.83 6.07
C GLY A 149 13.81 4.62 6.59
N PHE A 150 12.83 5.09 5.84
CA PHE A 150 11.43 4.82 6.08
C PHE A 150 10.67 4.71 4.76
N PHE A 151 9.53 4.07 4.80
CA PHE A 151 8.70 3.84 3.63
C PHE A 151 7.22 4.04 3.95
N THR A 152 6.45 4.24 2.89
CA THR A 152 5.01 4.33 2.96
C THR A 152 4.41 3.60 1.77
N PHE A 153 3.45 2.75 2.02
CA PHE A 153 2.70 2.00 1.00
C PHE A 153 1.22 2.39 1.01
N TYR A 154 0.68 2.60 -0.18
CA TYR A 154 -0.75 2.83 -0.42
C TYR A 154 -1.34 1.74 -1.30
N GLY A 155 -2.51 1.25 -0.93
CA GLY A 155 -3.36 0.46 -1.82
C GLY A 155 -4.04 1.37 -2.84
N GLY A 156 -3.93 1.02 -4.13
CA GLY A 156 -4.45 1.82 -5.23
C GLY A 156 -3.55 2.98 -5.67
N HIS A 157 -3.98 3.77 -6.64
CA HIS A 157 -3.13 4.80 -7.23
C HIS A 157 -3.78 6.16 -7.48
N ASP A 158 -5.01 6.26 -8.01
CA ASP A 158 -5.64 7.56 -8.28
C ASP A 158 -6.90 7.78 -7.44
N PRO A 159 -6.88 8.77 -6.53
CA PRO A 159 -8.01 9.02 -5.63
C PRO A 159 -9.23 9.66 -6.27
N GLU A 160 -9.11 10.26 -7.45
CA GLU A 160 -10.20 10.97 -8.11
C GLU A 160 -10.60 10.33 -9.45
N ASP A 161 -9.77 9.46 -9.96
CA ASP A 161 -10.08 8.55 -11.05
C ASP A 161 -10.03 7.10 -10.58
N TYR A 162 -11.10 6.65 -9.99
CA TYR A 162 -11.18 5.39 -9.25
C TYR A 162 -10.73 4.17 -10.07
N GLN A 163 -10.95 4.17 -11.38
CA GLN A 163 -10.60 3.07 -12.29
C GLN A 163 -9.59 3.47 -13.37
N HIS A 164 -8.72 4.43 -13.06
CA HIS A 164 -7.68 4.89 -13.98
C HIS A 164 -6.92 3.71 -14.61
N ARG A 165 -6.83 3.69 -15.94
CA ARG A 165 -6.22 2.58 -16.69
C ARG A 165 -4.90 2.99 -17.30
N VAL A 166 -4.06 2.00 -17.56
CA VAL A 166 -2.78 2.21 -18.26
C VAL A 166 -3.05 2.80 -19.65
N GLY A 167 -2.41 3.93 -19.94
CA GLY A 167 -2.54 4.64 -21.23
C GLY A 167 -3.64 5.71 -21.27
N GLU A 168 -4.40 5.88 -20.21
CA GLU A 168 -5.30 7.04 -20.07
C GLU A 168 -4.48 8.31 -19.76
N GLU A 169 -5.06 9.48 -20.12
CA GLU A 169 -4.44 10.76 -19.80
C GLU A 169 -4.39 10.95 -18.28
N ALA A 170 -3.33 11.62 -17.80
CA ALA A 170 -3.21 11.94 -16.39
C ALA A 170 -4.37 12.82 -15.92
N THR A 171 -4.90 12.51 -14.74
CA THR A 171 -5.98 13.30 -14.13
C THR A 171 -5.57 14.75 -13.94
N ASP A 172 -6.39 15.69 -14.43
CA ASP A 172 -6.15 17.13 -14.24
C ASP A 172 -6.43 17.52 -12.77
N LEU A 173 -5.37 17.74 -12.02
CA LEU A 173 -5.44 18.10 -10.60
C LEU A 173 -6.18 19.41 -10.32
N ASN A 174 -6.29 20.30 -11.33
CA ASN A 174 -7.02 21.56 -11.19
C ASN A 174 -8.53 21.35 -11.03
N LEU A 175 -9.04 20.21 -11.49
CA LEU A 175 -10.43 19.82 -11.30
C LEU A 175 -10.73 19.39 -9.85
N TYR A 176 -9.70 19.05 -9.07
CA TYR A 176 -9.84 18.46 -7.73
C TYR A 176 -9.04 19.20 -6.65
N PRO A 177 -9.17 20.53 -6.51
CA PRO A 177 -8.33 21.34 -5.62
C PRO A 177 -8.49 20.99 -4.13
N ASN A 178 -9.59 20.32 -3.77
CA ASN A 178 -9.89 19.92 -2.40
C ASN A 178 -9.81 18.40 -2.17
N SER A 179 -9.21 17.64 -3.09
CA SER A 179 -9.07 16.20 -2.94
C SER A 179 -8.27 15.83 -1.69
N SER A 180 -8.90 15.06 -0.82
CA SER A 180 -8.24 14.51 0.37
C SER A 180 -7.23 13.43 0.02
N GLY A 181 -7.45 12.67 -1.05
CA GLY A 181 -6.54 11.64 -1.53
C GLY A 181 -5.26 12.24 -2.10
N TYR A 182 -5.35 13.21 -3.00
CA TYR A 182 -4.16 13.92 -3.48
C TYR A 182 -3.43 14.68 -2.38
N ARG A 183 -4.15 15.17 -1.37
CA ARG A 183 -3.51 15.78 -0.20
C ARG A 183 -2.67 14.78 0.58
N LEU A 184 -3.12 13.54 0.74
CA LEU A 184 -2.32 12.49 1.36
C LEU A 184 -1.06 12.17 0.56
N ILE A 185 -1.18 12.03 -0.75
CA ILE A 185 -0.03 11.80 -1.64
C ILE A 185 0.97 12.95 -1.50
N LEU A 186 0.51 14.19 -1.59
CA LEU A 186 1.37 15.37 -1.43
C LEU A 186 2.07 15.40 -0.07
N ASN A 187 1.37 15.08 1.01
CA ASN A 187 1.95 15.01 2.36
C ASN A 187 3.11 14.01 2.42
N ASN A 188 2.98 12.86 1.76
CA ASN A 188 4.05 11.85 1.70
C ASN A 188 5.24 12.28 0.86
N VAL A 189 5.02 13.01 -0.23
CA VAL A 189 6.10 13.60 -1.03
C VAL A 189 6.87 14.67 -0.23
N LEU A 190 6.18 15.47 0.56
CA LEU A 190 6.78 16.58 1.32
C LEU A 190 7.38 16.13 2.65
N PHE A 191 6.90 15.05 3.24
CA PHE A 191 7.30 14.58 4.57
C PHE A 191 8.82 14.37 4.71
N PRO A 192 9.54 13.72 3.78
CA PRO A 192 10.98 13.51 3.88
C PRO A 192 11.79 14.78 4.02
N ALA A 193 11.30 15.88 3.47
CA ALA A 193 11.92 17.20 3.56
C ALA A 193 11.48 18.00 4.80
N ALA A 194 10.54 17.49 5.60
CA ALA A 194 10.03 18.19 6.77
C ALA A 194 11.08 18.23 7.88
N LYS A 195 11.35 19.43 8.40
CA LYS A 195 12.23 19.58 9.57
C LYS A 195 11.57 19.01 10.82
N LYS A 196 12.29 18.14 11.55
CA LYS A 196 11.87 17.72 12.89
C LYS A 196 11.70 18.95 13.79
N LYS A 197 10.50 19.22 14.24
CA LYS A 197 10.27 20.24 15.27
C LYS A 197 10.84 19.73 16.58
N LYS A 198 11.64 20.55 17.27
CA LYS A 198 12.02 20.27 18.66
C LYS A 198 10.73 20.17 19.49
N ARG A 199 10.58 19.07 20.23
CA ARG A 199 9.47 18.94 21.19
C ARG A 199 9.55 20.14 22.14
N LYS A 200 8.46 20.86 22.31
CA LYS A 200 8.36 21.85 23.38
C LYS A 200 8.37 21.06 24.69
N THR A 201 9.48 21.11 25.42
CA THR A 201 9.52 20.71 26.82
C THR A 201 8.61 21.68 27.57
N GLN A 202 7.59 21.16 28.24
CA GLN A 202 6.84 21.92 29.24
C GLN A 202 7.70 22.10 30.48
#